data_94c5199343e4f14e7b6b71a1bb2c4345
#
_entry.id   94c5199343e4f14e7b6b71a1bb2c4345
#
_cell.length_a   1.000
_cell.length_b   1.000
_cell.length_c   1.000
_cell.angle_alpha   90.00
_cell.angle_beta   90.00
_cell.angle_gamma   90.00
#
_symmetry.space_group_name_H-M   'P 1'
#
loop_
_entity.id
_entity.type
_entity.pdbx_description
1 polymer ?
#
loop_
_entity_poly.entity_id
_entity_poly.type
_entity_poly.pdbx_seq_one_letter_code
_entity_poly.pdbx_strand_id
1 'polypeptide(L)'
;MQKNTNTLESILSNLKIDSLNEMQLASIQANENNDNILLLSATGSGKTLAYLLPTIQLLDFSLKNVQALILVPSRELAIQIDEVFRKMATGFKVTCCYGGHKRETEENNLKQSPAVIIGTPGRVADHIRRNNFKLEQISTLVLDEFDKSLELGFQEEMSFIIGSLPSIKKRTLTSATESVGIPDFIGFKNPTKLNFLGLVIDKSPADELLVMTLLSPDRDKSDSLFRLICMIGNKSMIVFCNHRESVERTSNILKEKGIVNVFYHGGMEQQERESAMCKFKNGSSNVLVTTDLASRGLDIPDIKYIIHYHLPATADVYTHRNGRTARMEAGGKSVLILSEEEKLPSYINEEVVAIELPERLELPEKPKWSTLFIAAGKKDKVNKIDIVGFLSKIGELKKDDIGLIEVKDFFSFVAIRKLKVGELLELIKNEKIKNKKVKFAVAK
;
A
#
# COMPACT_ATOMS: atom_id res chain seq x y z
N MET A 1 3.63 38.66 0.98
CA MET A 1 3.24 37.83 2.14
C MET A 1 2.16 36.86 1.67
N GLN A 2 2.50 35.64 1.26
CA GLN A 2 1.50 34.59 1.05
C GLN A 2 0.93 34.22 2.42
N LYS A 3 -0.36 34.44 2.62
CA LYS A 3 -1.07 34.00 3.81
C LYS A 3 -0.87 32.47 3.96
N ASN A 4 -0.46 32.04 5.13
CA ASN A 4 -0.39 30.65 5.54
C ASN A 4 -1.80 30.04 5.43
N THR A 5 -2.14 29.47 4.28
CA THR A 5 -3.44 28.83 4.01
C THR A 5 -3.46 27.38 4.49
N ASN A 6 -2.43 26.95 5.20
CA ASN A 6 -2.31 25.59 5.76
C ASN A 6 -2.97 25.51 7.14
N THR A 7 -4.24 25.89 7.24
CA THR A 7 -5.01 25.57 8.44
C THR A 7 -5.32 24.08 8.44
N LEU A 8 -5.37 23.47 9.61
CA LEU A 8 -5.77 22.07 9.78
C LEU A 8 -7.09 21.79 9.03
N GLU A 9 -8.05 22.70 9.10
CA GLU A 9 -9.34 22.63 8.40
C GLU A 9 -9.18 22.50 6.88
N SER A 10 -8.28 23.29 6.27
CA SER A 10 -8.06 23.22 4.82
C SER A 10 -7.45 21.88 4.40
N ILE A 11 -6.53 21.33 5.21
CA ILE A 11 -5.93 20.02 4.97
C ILE A 11 -6.99 18.92 5.08
N LEU A 12 -7.81 18.93 6.12
CA LEU A 12 -8.88 17.94 6.32
C LEU A 12 -9.90 18.00 5.18
N SER A 13 -10.31 19.18 4.76
CA SER A 13 -11.21 19.38 3.62
C SER A 13 -10.62 18.78 2.32
N ASN A 14 -9.33 19.02 2.04
CA ASN A 14 -8.64 18.48 0.86
C ASN A 14 -8.57 16.95 0.88
N LEU A 15 -8.45 16.37 2.07
CA LEU A 15 -8.42 14.92 2.28
C LEU A 15 -9.82 14.29 2.36
N LYS A 16 -10.88 15.13 2.44
CA LYS A 16 -12.28 14.71 2.66
C LYS A 16 -12.43 13.93 3.99
N ILE A 17 -11.84 14.46 5.03
CA ILE A 17 -11.91 13.92 6.39
C ILE A 17 -12.66 14.94 7.24
N ASP A 18 -13.70 14.47 7.93
CA ASP A 18 -14.57 15.34 8.73
C ASP A 18 -13.93 15.71 10.06
N SER A 19 -13.22 14.76 10.70
CA SER A 19 -12.57 14.98 12.00
C SER A 19 -11.35 14.06 12.17
N LEU A 20 -10.41 14.50 13.03
CA LEU A 20 -9.29 13.67 13.47
C LEU A 20 -9.75 12.69 14.55
N ASN A 21 -9.17 11.48 14.51
CA ASN A 21 -9.36 10.52 15.57
C ASN A 21 -8.47 10.82 16.80
N GLU A 22 -8.74 10.13 17.91
CA GLU A 22 -8.04 10.33 19.18
C GLU A 22 -6.52 10.16 19.06
N MET A 23 -6.04 9.16 18.34
CA MET A 23 -4.62 8.92 18.09
C MET A 23 -3.95 10.08 17.35
N GLN A 24 -4.62 10.64 16.33
CA GLN A 24 -4.11 11.74 15.54
C GLN A 24 -4.03 13.03 16.38
N LEU A 25 -5.04 13.31 17.21
CA LEU A 25 -5.05 14.43 18.15
C LEU A 25 -3.94 14.29 19.20
N ALA A 26 -3.81 13.12 19.82
CA ALA A 26 -2.77 12.81 20.79
C ALA A 26 -1.36 12.97 20.20
N SER A 27 -1.18 12.53 18.92
CA SER A 27 0.11 12.66 18.24
C SER A 27 0.48 14.13 17.97
N ILE A 28 -0.47 14.97 17.56
CA ILE A 28 -0.24 16.42 17.38
C ILE A 28 0.19 17.03 18.72
N GLN A 29 -0.57 16.80 19.78
CA GLN A 29 -0.30 17.35 21.11
C GLN A 29 1.05 16.86 21.66
N ALA A 30 1.38 15.59 21.49
CA ALA A 30 2.65 15.06 21.94
C ALA A 30 3.85 15.68 21.19
N ASN A 31 3.72 15.92 19.89
CA ASN A 31 4.76 16.56 19.08
C ASN A 31 5.06 18.01 19.47
N GLU A 32 4.12 18.73 20.06
CA GLU A 32 4.37 20.11 20.55
C GLU A 32 5.41 20.12 21.67
N ASN A 33 5.33 19.15 22.58
CA ASN A 33 6.06 19.16 23.84
C ASN A 33 7.23 18.15 23.92
N ASN A 34 7.35 17.24 22.98
CA ASN A 34 8.33 16.16 23.04
C ASN A 34 9.12 16.01 21.74
N ASP A 35 10.39 15.62 21.87
CA ASP A 35 11.30 15.45 20.74
C ASP A 35 11.29 14.02 20.18
N ASN A 36 10.94 13.03 20.99
CA ASN A 36 10.94 11.62 20.61
C ASN A 36 9.56 11.00 20.91
N ILE A 37 8.89 10.52 19.88
CA ILE A 37 7.56 9.94 19.98
C ILE A 37 7.54 8.54 19.42
N LEU A 38 7.10 7.58 20.23
CA LEU A 38 6.80 6.21 19.81
C LEU A 38 5.29 6.05 19.67
N LEU A 39 4.82 5.94 18.45
CA LEU A 39 3.41 5.73 18.14
C LEU A 39 3.13 4.26 17.81
N LEU A 40 2.46 3.57 18.70
CA LEU A 40 2.04 2.19 18.56
C LEU A 40 0.57 2.13 18.15
N SER A 41 0.28 1.57 17.00
CA SER A 41 -1.10 1.44 16.52
C SER A 41 -1.21 0.45 15.38
N ALA A 42 -2.37 -0.19 15.25
CA ALA A 42 -2.65 -1.16 14.20
C ALA A 42 -2.53 -0.57 12.79
N THR A 43 -2.34 -1.44 11.79
CA THR A 43 -2.34 -1.02 10.37
C THR A 43 -3.75 -0.52 9.99
N GLY A 44 -3.81 0.61 9.26
CA GLY A 44 -5.09 1.20 8.83
C GLY A 44 -5.74 2.14 9.84
N SER A 45 -5.15 2.38 11.01
CA SER A 45 -5.65 3.28 12.05
C SER A 45 -5.53 4.79 11.73
N GLY A 46 -4.86 5.15 10.62
CA GLY A 46 -4.60 6.54 10.25
C GLY A 46 -3.27 7.11 10.74
N LYS A 47 -2.27 6.26 11.08
CA LYS A 47 -0.91 6.65 11.49
C LYS A 47 -0.26 7.69 10.57
N THR A 48 -0.48 7.56 9.27
CA THR A 48 0.10 8.48 8.27
C THR A 48 -0.24 9.93 8.57
N LEU A 49 -1.48 10.25 8.89
CA LEU A 49 -1.87 11.60 9.29
C LEU A 49 -1.34 11.98 10.67
N ALA A 50 -1.28 11.03 11.60
CA ALA A 50 -0.80 11.27 12.95
C ALA A 50 0.64 11.80 12.99
N TYR A 51 1.51 11.42 12.04
CA TYR A 51 2.86 11.99 11.96
C TYR A 51 3.01 13.06 10.86
N LEU A 52 2.25 13.02 9.76
CA LEU A 52 2.35 14.06 8.72
C LEU A 52 1.87 15.43 9.20
N LEU A 53 0.77 15.47 9.95
CA LEU A 53 0.22 16.74 10.43
C LEU A 53 1.22 17.50 11.31
N PRO A 54 1.79 16.94 12.38
CA PRO A 54 2.82 17.63 13.15
C PRO A 54 4.09 17.88 12.35
N THR A 55 4.49 16.99 11.43
CA THR A 55 5.65 17.24 10.56
C THR A 55 5.43 18.50 9.73
N ILE A 56 4.26 18.68 9.11
CA ILE A 56 3.96 19.85 8.27
C ILE A 56 3.94 21.14 9.11
N GLN A 57 3.47 21.11 10.35
CA GLN A 57 3.48 22.27 11.25
C GLN A 57 4.90 22.77 11.56
N LEU A 58 5.90 21.87 11.51
CA LEU A 58 7.31 22.19 11.75
C LEU A 58 8.04 22.72 10.51
N LEU A 59 7.43 22.66 9.31
CA LEU A 59 8.06 23.13 8.08
C LEU A 59 7.99 24.64 7.93
N ASP A 60 9.09 25.23 7.47
CA ASP A 60 9.24 26.66 7.22
C ASP A 60 9.42 26.96 5.72
N PHE A 61 8.55 27.79 5.16
CA PHE A 61 8.62 28.22 3.75
C PHE A 61 9.84 29.08 3.42
N SER A 62 10.46 29.70 4.42
CA SER A 62 11.68 30.49 4.22
C SER A 62 12.90 29.64 3.93
N LEU A 63 12.89 28.38 4.40
CA LEU A 63 13.97 27.41 4.19
C LEU A 63 13.80 26.71 2.84
N LYS A 64 14.90 26.62 2.07
CA LYS A 64 14.88 26.09 0.70
C LYS A 64 15.59 24.74 0.56
N ASN A 65 15.85 24.07 1.65
CA ASN A 65 16.46 22.74 1.68
C ASN A 65 15.51 21.75 2.35
N VAL A 66 15.91 20.48 2.37
CA VAL A 66 15.15 19.41 3.01
C VAL A 66 15.09 19.65 4.52
N GLN A 67 13.90 19.61 5.08
CA GLN A 67 13.63 19.85 6.51
C GLN A 67 13.14 18.61 7.24
N ALA A 68 12.45 17.71 6.52
CA ALA A 68 11.95 16.45 7.08
C ALA A 68 12.30 15.27 6.18
N LEU A 69 12.66 14.16 6.83
CA LEU A 69 12.93 12.87 6.20
C LEU A 69 11.99 11.81 6.76
N ILE A 70 11.28 11.11 5.88
CA ILE A 70 10.37 10.02 6.24
C ILE A 70 10.89 8.74 5.60
N LEU A 71 11.32 7.79 6.43
CA LEU A 71 11.81 6.48 5.99
C LEU A 71 10.71 5.43 6.16
N VAL A 72 10.57 4.59 5.16
CA VAL A 72 9.53 3.56 5.10
C VAL A 72 10.09 2.25 4.52
N PRO A 73 9.58 1.07 4.94
CA PRO A 73 10.15 -0.22 4.54
C PRO A 73 9.92 -0.59 3.08
N SER A 74 8.92 0.01 2.41
CA SER A 74 8.54 -0.40 1.07
C SER A 74 8.30 0.77 0.11
N ARG A 75 8.46 0.51 -1.19
CA ARG A 75 8.18 1.48 -2.26
C ARG A 75 6.72 1.90 -2.29
N GLU A 76 5.86 0.93 -2.09
CA GLU A 76 4.41 1.11 -2.12
C GLU A 76 3.96 2.05 -1.02
N LEU A 77 4.50 1.87 0.18
CA LEU A 77 4.21 2.76 1.32
C LEU A 77 4.77 4.17 1.06
N ALA A 78 5.98 4.29 0.49
CA ALA A 78 6.54 5.59 0.11
C ALA A 78 5.63 6.33 -0.88
N ILE A 79 5.14 5.66 -1.91
CA ILE A 79 4.23 6.21 -2.92
C ILE A 79 2.90 6.62 -2.27
N GLN A 80 2.37 5.78 -1.40
CA GLN A 80 1.11 6.05 -0.70
C GLN A 80 1.20 7.31 0.17
N ILE A 81 2.28 7.46 0.93
CA ILE A 81 2.49 8.64 1.78
C ILE A 81 2.70 9.90 0.93
N ASP A 82 3.47 9.80 -0.18
CA ASP A 82 3.63 10.89 -1.14
C ASP A 82 2.29 11.35 -1.73
N GLU A 83 1.40 10.40 -2.07
CA GLU A 83 0.06 10.73 -2.55
C GLU A 83 -0.80 11.43 -1.49
N VAL A 84 -0.74 10.99 -0.23
CA VAL A 84 -1.44 11.62 0.89
C VAL A 84 -0.89 13.04 1.09
N PHE A 85 0.44 13.20 1.16
CA PHE A 85 1.08 14.51 1.34
C PHE A 85 0.68 15.50 0.24
N ARG A 86 0.67 15.07 -1.02
CA ARG A 86 0.25 15.91 -2.16
C ARG A 86 -1.23 16.29 -2.10
N LYS A 87 -2.11 15.37 -1.67
CA LYS A 87 -3.53 15.65 -1.48
C LYS A 87 -3.79 16.67 -0.38
N MET A 88 -2.94 16.76 0.63
CA MET A 88 -3.03 17.78 1.68
C MET A 88 -2.89 19.21 1.12
N ALA A 89 -2.32 19.37 -0.07
CA ALA A 89 -2.15 20.64 -0.81
C ALA A 89 -1.47 21.75 0.02
N THR A 90 -0.47 21.38 0.81
CA THR A 90 0.23 22.28 1.75
C THR A 90 1.10 23.34 1.07
N GLY A 91 1.38 23.21 -0.22
CA GLY A 91 2.30 24.08 -0.96
C GLY A 91 3.78 23.70 -0.81
N PHE A 92 4.14 22.85 0.15
CA PHE A 92 5.50 22.33 0.27
C PHE A 92 5.80 21.28 -0.80
N LYS A 93 7.01 21.36 -1.37
CA LYS A 93 7.48 20.35 -2.32
C LYS A 93 7.88 19.08 -1.57
N VAL A 94 7.41 17.94 -2.05
CA VAL A 94 7.80 16.59 -1.61
C VAL A 94 8.49 15.85 -2.74
N THR A 95 9.47 15.02 -2.42
CA THR A 95 10.11 14.10 -3.37
C THR A 95 10.11 12.70 -2.78
N CYS A 96 9.62 11.74 -3.58
CA CYS A 96 9.62 10.33 -3.21
C CYS A 96 10.84 9.63 -3.81
N CYS A 97 11.63 8.91 -2.96
CA CYS A 97 12.88 8.24 -3.31
C CYS A 97 12.80 6.74 -3.00
N TYR A 98 12.73 5.88 -4.02
CA TYR A 98 12.65 4.43 -3.84
C TYR A 98 13.30 3.68 -5.01
N GLY A 99 13.71 2.43 -4.79
CA GLY A 99 14.32 1.61 -5.84
C GLY A 99 13.33 1.13 -6.91
N GLY A 100 13.85 0.61 -8.04
CA GLY A 100 13.03 -0.02 -9.10
C GLY A 100 12.67 0.88 -10.28
N HIS A 101 13.19 2.10 -10.32
CA HIS A 101 13.14 2.98 -11.48
C HIS A 101 14.46 3.74 -11.64
N LYS A 102 14.61 4.47 -12.77
CA LYS A 102 15.84 5.19 -13.08
C LYS A 102 16.11 6.28 -12.04
N ARG A 103 17.29 6.23 -11.43
CA ARG A 103 17.74 7.18 -10.43
C ARG A 103 17.78 8.62 -10.92
N GLU A 104 18.15 8.84 -12.19
CA GLU A 104 18.24 10.16 -12.82
C GLU A 104 16.93 10.95 -12.71
N THR A 105 15.78 10.26 -12.64
CA THR A 105 14.49 10.91 -12.44
C THR A 105 14.40 11.56 -11.05
N GLU A 106 14.89 10.87 -10.01
CA GLU A 106 14.93 11.41 -8.65
C GLU A 106 15.98 12.50 -8.53
N GLU A 107 17.18 12.32 -9.09
CA GLU A 107 18.24 13.33 -9.11
C GLU A 107 17.75 14.64 -9.74
N ASN A 108 17.02 14.57 -10.86
CA ASN A 108 16.41 15.75 -11.47
C ASN A 108 15.34 16.41 -10.59
N ASN A 109 14.57 15.62 -9.86
CA ASN A 109 13.57 16.15 -8.93
C ASN A 109 14.24 16.81 -7.70
N LEU A 110 15.39 16.31 -7.27
CA LEU A 110 16.17 16.81 -6.13
C LEU A 110 16.95 18.09 -6.45
N LYS A 111 17.27 18.39 -7.72
CA LYS A 111 17.93 19.65 -8.15
C LYS A 111 17.22 20.89 -7.60
N GLN A 112 15.91 20.86 -7.57
CA GLN A 112 15.12 21.82 -6.81
C GLN A 112 14.74 21.19 -5.48
N SER A 113 15.45 21.53 -4.42
CA SER A 113 15.29 20.93 -3.11
C SER A 113 13.82 20.86 -2.66
N PRO A 114 13.32 19.67 -2.27
CA PRO A 114 12.02 19.55 -1.62
C PRO A 114 12.14 19.95 -0.14
N ALA A 115 11.02 20.28 0.50
CA ALA A 115 10.96 20.43 1.95
C ALA A 115 10.94 19.05 2.65
N VAL A 116 10.35 18.04 2.02
CA VAL A 116 10.20 16.69 2.56
C VAL A 116 10.70 15.65 1.56
N ILE A 117 11.50 14.71 2.06
CA ILE A 117 11.84 13.47 1.33
C ILE A 117 11.13 12.31 2.01
N ILE A 118 10.43 11.50 1.22
CA ILE A 118 9.84 10.23 1.63
C ILE A 118 10.57 9.12 0.86
N GLY A 119 11.07 8.10 1.54
CA GLY A 119 11.78 7.08 0.78
C GLY A 119 12.12 5.80 1.53
N THR A 120 12.59 4.81 0.76
CA THR A 120 13.12 3.58 1.32
C THR A 120 14.58 3.76 1.74
N PRO A 121 15.03 3.13 2.85
CA PRO A 121 16.37 3.36 3.40
C PRO A 121 17.49 3.21 2.37
N GLY A 122 17.52 2.12 1.60
CA GLY A 122 18.58 1.89 0.61
C GLY A 122 18.71 2.98 -0.44
N ARG A 123 17.56 3.53 -0.96
CA ARG A 123 17.60 4.60 -1.97
C ARG A 123 17.96 5.95 -1.37
N VAL A 124 17.49 6.26 -0.18
CA VAL A 124 17.83 7.50 0.52
C VAL A 124 19.32 7.50 0.88
N ALA A 125 19.86 6.38 1.36
CA ALA A 125 21.29 6.23 1.62
C ALA A 125 22.15 6.42 0.36
N ASP A 126 21.72 5.90 -0.81
CA ASP A 126 22.41 6.14 -2.10
C ASP A 126 22.44 7.62 -2.47
N HIS A 127 21.32 8.34 -2.30
CA HIS A 127 21.29 9.79 -2.53
C HIS A 127 22.17 10.59 -1.56
N ILE A 128 22.23 10.20 -0.28
CA ILE A 128 23.12 10.83 0.71
C ILE A 128 24.60 10.62 0.32
N ARG A 129 25.00 9.37 -0.01
CA ARG A 129 26.38 9.06 -0.46
C ARG A 129 26.79 9.85 -1.70
N ARG A 130 25.82 10.24 -2.53
CA ARG A 130 26.05 11.04 -3.76
C ARG A 130 25.89 12.54 -3.56
N ASN A 131 25.59 13.00 -2.35
CA ASN A 131 25.34 14.41 -2.02
C ASN A 131 24.26 15.06 -2.91
N ASN A 132 23.21 14.31 -3.23
CA ASN A 132 22.13 14.80 -4.11
C ASN A 132 21.20 15.81 -3.43
N PHE A 133 21.28 15.98 -2.12
CA PHE A 133 20.57 17.01 -1.34
C PHE A 133 21.36 17.34 -0.06
N LYS A 134 21.06 18.51 0.50
CA LYS A 134 21.72 19.02 1.72
C LYS A 134 21.07 18.45 2.98
N LEU A 135 21.86 18.12 3.98
CA LEU A 135 21.44 17.47 5.22
C LEU A 135 21.29 18.41 6.41
N GLU A 136 21.89 19.59 6.36
CA GLU A 136 22.09 20.48 7.51
C GLU A 136 20.78 21.03 8.08
N GLN A 137 19.70 21.08 7.28
CA GLN A 137 18.42 21.61 7.70
C GLN A 137 17.37 20.54 8.04
N ILE A 138 17.75 19.26 7.96
CA ILE A 138 16.85 18.15 8.31
C ILE A 138 16.75 18.10 9.83
N SER A 139 15.65 18.62 10.35
CA SER A 139 15.36 18.66 11.79
C SER A 139 14.36 17.61 12.25
N THR A 140 13.60 17.04 11.34
CA THR A 140 12.53 16.06 11.63
C THR A 140 12.79 14.74 10.91
N LEU A 141 12.78 13.64 11.66
CA LEU A 141 12.90 12.28 11.16
C LEU A 141 11.66 11.47 11.56
N VAL A 142 11.04 10.83 10.59
CA VAL A 142 9.98 9.84 10.81
C VAL A 142 10.43 8.47 10.31
N LEU A 143 10.29 7.45 11.13
CA LEU A 143 10.50 6.05 10.77
C LEU A 143 9.15 5.34 10.84
N ASP A 144 8.48 5.22 9.70
CA ASP A 144 7.16 4.56 9.62
C ASP A 144 7.33 3.06 9.38
N GLU A 145 6.48 2.24 10.04
CA GLU A 145 6.63 0.79 10.10
C GLU A 145 8.08 0.38 10.41
N PHE A 146 8.63 0.99 11.46
CA PHE A 146 10.02 0.82 11.87
C PHE A 146 10.39 -0.65 12.15
N ASP A 147 9.52 -1.38 12.84
CA ASP A 147 9.61 -2.81 13.08
C ASP A 147 9.87 -3.57 11.76
N LYS A 148 9.17 -3.21 10.71
CA LYS A 148 9.29 -3.84 9.40
C LYS A 148 10.58 -3.46 8.67
N SER A 149 11.05 -2.24 8.85
CA SER A 149 12.35 -1.81 8.32
C SER A 149 13.49 -2.63 8.89
N LEU A 150 13.43 -2.97 10.19
CA LEU A 150 14.42 -3.86 10.83
C LEU A 150 14.32 -5.30 10.34
N GLU A 151 13.10 -5.87 10.26
CA GLU A 151 12.87 -7.21 9.72
C GLU A 151 13.40 -7.38 8.28
N LEU A 152 13.35 -6.33 7.49
CA LEU A 152 13.85 -6.30 6.11
C LEU A 152 15.36 -6.14 5.99
N GLY A 153 16.06 -5.98 7.11
CA GLY A 153 17.50 -5.85 7.15
C GLY A 153 18.03 -4.46 6.82
N PHE A 154 17.21 -3.41 6.88
CA PHE A 154 17.63 -2.03 6.59
C PHE A 154 18.36 -1.35 7.75
N GLN A 155 18.85 -2.12 8.73
CA GLN A 155 19.50 -1.58 9.92
C GLN A 155 20.76 -0.77 9.57
N GLU A 156 21.59 -1.27 8.65
CA GLU A 156 22.82 -0.60 8.24
C GLU A 156 22.53 0.73 7.51
N GLU A 157 21.60 0.72 6.56
CA GLU A 157 21.23 1.92 5.83
C GLU A 157 20.59 2.97 6.75
N MET A 158 19.71 2.57 7.66
CA MET A 158 19.11 3.48 8.63
C MET A 158 20.16 4.07 9.57
N SER A 159 21.09 3.25 10.07
CA SER A 159 22.21 3.70 10.90
C SER A 159 23.09 4.72 10.18
N PHE A 160 23.44 4.44 8.91
CA PHE A 160 24.20 5.37 8.07
C PHE A 160 23.44 6.69 7.85
N ILE A 161 22.16 6.62 7.50
CA ILE A 161 21.33 7.80 7.26
C ILE A 161 21.29 8.67 8.51
N ILE A 162 20.91 8.09 9.66
CA ILE A 162 20.73 8.82 10.92
C ILE A 162 22.04 9.41 11.39
N GLY A 163 23.15 8.66 11.29
CA GLY A 163 24.49 9.15 11.62
C GLY A 163 24.97 10.29 10.71
N SER A 164 24.40 10.43 9.50
CA SER A 164 24.72 11.51 8.57
C SER A 164 23.91 12.79 8.81
N LEU A 165 22.90 12.78 9.68
CA LEU A 165 21.99 13.91 9.91
C LEU A 165 22.44 14.73 11.14
N PRO A 166 23.05 15.93 10.96
CA PRO A 166 23.67 16.66 12.07
C PRO A 166 22.66 17.43 12.94
N SER A 167 21.43 17.66 12.44
CA SER A 167 20.52 18.66 13.02
C SER A 167 19.18 18.09 13.45
N ILE A 168 19.03 16.76 13.62
CA ILE A 168 17.78 16.14 14.02
C ILE A 168 17.37 16.61 15.42
N LYS A 169 16.19 17.19 15.52
CA LYS A 169 15.54 17.61 16.76
C LYS A 169 14.35 16.71 17.12
N LYS A 170 13.52 16.37 16.15
CA LYS A 170 12.30 15.58 16.34
C LYS A 170 12.42 14.21 15.69
N ARG A 171 12.03 13.17 16.41
CA ARG A 171 11.97 11.77 15.91
C ARG A 171 10.60 11.17 16.23
N THR A 172 9.93 10.67 15.22
CA THR A 172 8.69 9.91 15.37
C THR A 172 8.90 8.50 14.80
N LEU A 173 8.73 7.50 15.65
CA LEU A 173 8.74 6.09 15.25
C LEU A 173 7.32 5.57 15.31
N THR A 174 6.91 4.85 14.28
CA THR A 174 5.64 4.13 14.29
C THR A 174 5.87 2.63 14.20
N SER A 175 5.08 1.86 14.93
CA SER A 175 5.08 0.39 14.87
C SER A 175 3.66 -0.15 15.06
N ALA A 176 3.41 -1.31 14.48
CA ALA A 176 2.20 -2.07 14.74
C ALA A 176 2.38 -3.11 15.86
N THR A 177 3.59 -3.22 16.43
CA THR A 177 3.93 -4.16 17.49
C THR A 177 4.65 -3.47 18.63
N GLU A 178 4.45 -3.94 19.85
CA GLU A 178 5.08 -3.37 21.05
C GLU A 178 6.48 -3.93 21.31
N SER A 179 6.76 -5.11 20.79
CA SER A 179 7.94 -5.91 21.15
C SER A 179 9.23 -5.55 20.42
N VAL A 180 9.26 -4.47 19.64
CA VAL A 180 10.44 -4.10 18.87
C VAL A 180 11.46 -3.37 19.75
N GLY A 181 12.63 -3.99 19.95
CA GLY A 181 13.78 -3.31 20.53
C GLY A 181 14.20 -2.13 19.65
N ILE A 182 14.30 -0.94 20.22
CA ILE A 182 14.75 0.26 19.51
C ILE A 182 16.28 0.31 19.59
N PRO A 183 17.01 0.16 18.45
CA PRO A 183 18.47 0.18 18.45
C PRO A 183 19.04 1.54 18.85
N ASP A 184 20.19 1.54 19.52
CA ASP A 184 20.85 2.74 20.04
C ASP A 184 21.21 3.77 18.96
N PHE A 185 21.48 3.33 17.72
CA PHE A 185 21.85 4.24 16.62
C PHE A 185 20.76 5.25 16.27
N ILE A 186 19.50 5.00 16.66
CA ILE A 186 18.38 5.93 16.43
C ILE A 186 18.51 7.16 17.33
N GLY A 187 19.23 7.06 18.44
CA GLY A 187 19.36 8.15 19.40
C GLY A 187 18.05 8.54 20.08
N PHE A 188 17.18 7.55 20.31
CA PHE A 188 15.80 7.73 20.78
C PHE A 188 15.77 7.71 22.31
N LYS A 189 15.99 8.87 22.92
CA LYS A 189 16.07 9.02 24.38
C LYS A 189 14.73 9.46 24.96
N ASN A 190 14.31 8.82 26.05
CA ASN A 190 13.10 9.19 26.82
C ASN A 190 11.87 9.43 25.91
N PRO A 191 11.42 8.47 25.10
CA PRO A 191 10.33 8.69 24.20
C PRO A 191 9.00 8.82 24.92
N THR A 192 8.16 9.72 24.43
CA THR A 192 6.73 9.73 24.77
C THR A 192 6.07 8.57 24.00
N LYS A 193 5.58 7.58 24.73
CA LYS A 193 4.90 6.42 24.17
C LYS A 193 3.41 6.69 24.05
N LEU A 194 2.90 6.70 22.84
CA LEU A 194 1.48 6.74 22.51
C LEU A 194 1.05 5.34 22.09
N ASN A 195 0.38 4.62 22.98
CA ASN A 195 -0.04 3.24 22.74
C ASN A 195 -1.53 3.18 22.42
N PHE A 196 -1.83 2.92 21.17
CA PHE A 196 -3.17 2.71 20.62
C PHE A 196 -3.33 1.28 20.07
N LEU A 197 -2.49 0.34 20.51
CA LEU A 197 -2.67 -1.09 20.26
C LEU A 197 -3.81 -1.59 21.14
N GLY A 198 -4.77 -2.30 20.56
CA GLY A 198 -5.90 -2.88 21.31
C GLY A 198 -7.00 -1.89 21.70
N LEU A 199 -6.88 -0.60 21.38
CA LEU A 199 -8.04 0.27 21.41
C LEU A 199 -9.01 -0.17 20.33
N VAL A 200 -10.01 -0.91 20.75
CA VAL A 200 -11.20 -1.19 19.97
C VAL A 200 -11.91 0.17 19.85
N ILE A 201 -11.74 0.86 18.72
CA ILE A 201 -12.71 1.87 18.30
C ILE A 201 -14.03 1.09 18.32
N ASP A 202 -15.05 1.58 19.04
CA ASP A 202 -16.36 0.93 19.19
C ASP A 202 -16.76 0.18 17.91
N LYS A 203 -16.32 -1.07 17.83
CA LYS A 203 -16.67 -1.94 16.70
C LYS A 203 -18.05 -2.47 17.03
N SER A 204 -18.99 -2.25 16.14
CA SER A 204 -20.23 -3.00 16.22
C SER A 204 -19.93 -4.51 16.12
N PRO A 205 -20.73 -5.40 16.66
CA PRO A 205 -20.55 -6.85 16.49
C PRO A 205 -20.48 -7.28 15.00
N ALA A 206 -20.99 -6.44 14.09
CA ALA A 206 -20.91 -6.64 12.64
C ALA A 206 -19.49 -6.37 12.06
N ASP A 207 -18.60 -5.70 12.81
CA ASP A 207 -17.25 -5.32 12.36
C ASP A 207 -16.17 -6.29 12.86
N GLU A 208 -16.55 -7.35 13.57
CA GLU A 208 -15.61 -8.37 14.05
C GLU A 208 -15.07 -9.23 12.92
N LEU A 209 -13.78 -9.55 13.03
CA LEU A 209 -13.11 -10.49 12.13
C LEU A 209 -13.62 -11.91 12.40
N LEU A 210 -14.33 -12.49 11.44
CA LEU A 210 -14.72 -13.90 11.54
C LEU A 210 -13.56 -14.80 11.14
N VAL A 211 -13.01 -15.52 12.11
CA VAL A 211 -11.91 -16.48 11.88
C VAL A 211 -12.47 -17.87 11.60
N MET A 212 -11.99 -18.47 10.52
CA MET A 212 -12.47 -19.77 10.05
C MET A 212 -11.30 -20.69 9.72
N THR A 213 -11.54 -22.00 9.82
CA THR A 213 -10.60 -23.03 9.39
C THR A 213 -11.22 -23.92 8.33
N LEU A 214 -10.40 -24.30 7.36
CA LEU A 214 -10.71 -25.31 6.37
C LEU A 214 -9.66 -26.43 6.46
N LEU A 215 -10.10 -27.64 6.75
CA LEU A 215 -9.24 -28.82 6.76
C LEU A 215 -9.04 -29.32 5.33
N SER A 216 -7.79 -29.45 4.91
CA SER A 216 -7.40 -30.05 3.63
C SER A 216 -7.00 -31.50 3.85
N PRO A 217 -7.58 -32.45 3.11
CA PRO A 217 -7.20 -33.86 3.21
C PRO A 217 -5.77 -34.14 2.74
N ASP A 218 -5.27 -33.25 1.88
CA ASP A 218 -3.94 -33.39 1.29
C ASP A 218 -2.97 -32.36 1.87
N ARG A 219 -1.70 -32.73 1.95
CA ARG A 219 -0.61 -31.81 2.30
C ARG A 219 -0.47 -30.66 1.27
N ASP A 220 -0.72 -30.94 -0.01
CA ASP A 220 -0.89 -29.93 -1.04
C ASP A 220 -2.32 -29.37 -0.99
N LYS A 221 -2.48 -28.25 -0.33
CA LYS A 221 -3.78 -27.59 -0.09
C LYS A 221 -4.38 -26.92 -1.32
N SER A 222 -3.84 -27.15 -2.52
CA SER A 222 -4.22 -26.44 -3.75
C SER A 222 -5.65 -26.75 -4.20
N ASP A 223 -6.13 -27.96 -4.03
CA ASP A 223 -7.51 -28.32 -4.35
C ASP A 223 -8.49 -27.70 -3.34
N SER A 224 -8.18 -27.77 -2.06
CA SER A 224 -8.97 -27.13 -1.01
C SER A 224 -9.05 -25.62 -1.20
N LEU A 225 -7.95 -24.96 -1.59
CA LEU A 225 -7.93 -23.52 -1.94
C LEU A 225 -8.83 -23.23 -3.15
N PHE A 226 -8.72 -24.01 -4.22
CA PHE A 226 -9.54 -23.86 -5.41
C PHE A 226 -11.03 -23.98 -5.08
N ARG A 227 -11.43 -25.00 -4.34
CA ARG A 227 -12.82 -25.23 -3.92
C ARG A 227 -13.32 -24.11 -3.00
N LEU A 228 -12.47 -23.63 -2.08
CA LEU A 228 -12.80 -22.48 -1.23
C LEU A 228 -13.06 -21.23 -2.06
N ILE A 229 -12.23 -20.93 -3.08
CA ILE A 229 -12.43 -19.80 -3.99
C ILE A 229 -13.75 -19.96 -4.75
N CYS A 230 -14.08 -21.15 -5.23
CA CYS A 230 -15.36 -21.42 -5.88
C CYS A 230 -16.55 -21.17 -4.94
N MET A 231 -16.46 -21.58 -3.67
CA MET A 231 -17.49 -21.32 -2.65
C MET A 231 -17.64 -19.81 -2.34
N ILE A 232 -16.53 -19.09 -2.25
CA ILE A 232 -16.54 -17.63 -1.97
C ILE A 232 -17.12 -16.84 -3.16
N GLY A 233 -16.86 -17.30 -4.38
CA GLY A 233 -17.33 -16.67 -5.61
C GLY A 233 -16.56 -15.38 -5.94
N ASN A 234 -17.29 -14.35 -6.41
CA ASN A 234 -16.72 -13.10 -6.94
C ASN A 234 -16.31 -12.06 -5.88
N LYS A 235 -16.15 -12.45 -4.62
CA LYS A 235 -15.72 -11.51 -3.58
C LYS A 235 -14.20 -11.30 -3.65
N SER A 236 -13.74 -10.10 -3.27
CA SER A 236 -12.33 -9.76 -3.20
C SER A 236 -11.62 -10.57 -2.13
N MET A 237 -10.49 -11.20 -2.47
CA MET A 237 -9.72 -12.03 -1.55
C MET A 237 -8.22 -11.94 -1.78
N ILE A 238 -7.46 -12.06 -0.69
CA ILE A 238 -6.01 -12.16 -0.73
C ILE A 238 -5.62 -13.54 -0.21
N VAL A 239 -4.80 -14.26 -1.00
CA VAL A 239 -4.23 -15.56 -0.65
C VAL A 239 -2.77 -15.38 -0.27
N PHE A 240 -2.43 -15.70 0.97
CA PHE A 240 -1.07 -15.54 1.50
C PHE A 240 -0.26 -16.82 1.40
N CYS A 241 0.90 -16.72 0.76
CA CYS A 241 1.95 -17.73 0.70
C CYS A 241 3.21 -17.21 1.39
N ASN A 242 4.04 -18.12 1.95
CA ASN A 242 5.27 -17.73 2.66
C ASN A 242 6.44 -17.43 1.72
N HIS A 243 6.47 -18.03 0.51
CA HIS A 243 7.59 -17.93 -0.44
C HIS A 243 7.12 -17.47 -1.82
N ARG A 244 8.01 -16.82 -2.59
CA ARG A 244 7.74 -16.30 -3.94
C ARG A 244 7.37 -17.41 -4.91
N GLU A 245 8.11 -18.52 -4.89
CA GLU A 245 7.90 -19.70 -5.72
C GLU A 245 6.51 -20.31 -5.45
N SER A 246 6.09 -20.31 -4.19
CA SER A 246 4.74 -20.76 -3.81
C SER A 246 3.66 -19.83 -4.34
N VAL A 247 3.90 -18.51 -4.38
CA VAL A 247 2.96 -17.54 -4.95
C VAL A 247 2.75 -17.81 -6.44
N GLU A 248 3.84 -17.95 -7.20
CA GLU A 248 3.79 -18.21 -8.64
C GLU A 248 3.13 -19.57 -8.95
N ARG A 249 3.55 -20.63 -8.24
CA ARG A 249 2.95 -21.97 -8.37
C ARG A 249 1.45 -21.94 -8.08
N THR A 250 1.03 -21.37 -6.96
CA THR A 250 -0.38 -21.31 -6.57
C THR A 250 -1.19 -20.50 -7.60
N SER A 251 -0.67 -19.36 -8.05
CA SER A 251 -1.30 -18.55 -9.10
C SER A 251 -1.49 -19.34 -10.39
N ASN A 252 -0.49 -20.12 -10.83
CA ASN A 252 -0.56 -20.89 -12.06
C ASN A 252 -1.57 -22.03 -11.93
N ILE A 253 -1.56 -22.79 -10.83
CA ILE A 253 -2.57 -23.84 -10.58
C ILE A 253 -3.99 -23.27 -10.62
N LEU A 254 -4.22 -22.13 -10.00
CA LEU A 254 -5.53 -21.47 -10.03
C LEU A 254 -5.94 -21.05 -11.44
N LYS A 255 -5.00 -20.54 -12.26
CA LYS A 255 -5.25 -20.17 -13.67
C LYS A 255 -5.60 -21.40 -14.52
N GLU A 256 -4.86 -22.50 -14.36
CA GLU A 256 -5.13 -23.77 -15.05
C GLU A 256 -6.51 -24.32 -14.71
N LYS A 257 -6.96 -24.15 -13.47
CA LYS A 257 -8.31 -24.50 -13.02
C LYS A 257 -9.39 -23.46 -13.40
N GLY A 258 -9.05 -22.41 -14.15
CA GLY A 258 -9.99 -21.41 -14.69
C GLY A 258 -10.28 -20.20 -13.78
N ILE A 259 -9.57 -20.06 -12.66
CA ILE A 259 -9.69 -18.89 -11.76
C ILE A 259 -8.90 -17.71 -12.30
N VAL A 260 -9.57 -16.59 -12.52
CA VAL A 260 -8.90 -15.32 -12.87
C VAL A 260 -8.24 -14.76 -11.61
N ASN A 261 -6.91 -14.76 -11.59
CA ASN A 261 -6.15 -14.26 -10.46
C ASN A 261 -4.94 -13.45 -10.93
N VAL A 262 -4.41 -12.62 -10.05
CA VAL A 262 -3.12 -11.95 -10.17
C VAL A 262 -2.24 -12.34 -9.01
N PHE A 263 -0.94 -12.32 -9.24
CA PHE A 263 0.04 -12.54 -8.17
C PHE A 263 0.93 -11.33 -7.98
N TYR A 264 1.53 -11.23 -6.79
CA TYR A 264 2.33 -10.09 -6.40
C TYR A 264 3.41 -10.50 -5.40
N HIS A 265 4.68 -10.24 -5.72
CA HIS A 265 5.81 -10.47 -4.82
C HIS A 265 7.00 -9.57 -5.16
N GLY A 266 7.97 -9.48 -4.25
CA GLY A 266 9.10 -8.56 -4.38
C GLY A 266 10.09 -8.87 -5.51
N GLY A 267 10.01 -10.06 -6.15
CA GLY A 267 10.86 -10.44 -7.30
C GLY A 267 10.37 -9.94 -8.65
N MET A 268 9.13 -9.41 -8.72
CA MET A 268 8.54 -8.90 -9.96
C MET A 268 9.11 -7.52 -10.33
N GLU A 269 9.14 -7.23 -11.65
CA GLU A 269 9.43 -5.88 -12.15
C GLU A 269 8.38 -4.88 -11.70
N GLN A 270 8.77 -3.61 -11.53
CA GLN A 270 7.88 -2.58 -10.99
C GLN A 270 6.59 -2.40 -11.81
N GLN A 271 6.70 -2.43 -13.14
CA GLN A 271 5.53 -2.30 -14.02
C GLN A 271 4.55 -3.47 -13.87
N GLU A 272 5.06 -4.69 -13.69
CA GLU A 272 4.24 -5.88 -13.45
C GLU A 272 3.52 -5.79 -12.10
N ARG A 273 4.23 -5.32 -11.06
CA ARG A 273 3.67 -5.08 -9.73
C ARG A 273 2.53 -4.07 -9.79
N GLU A 274 2.73 -2.95 -10.48
CA GLU A 274 1.70 -1.92 -10.65
C GLU A 274 0.51 -2.43 -11.48
N SER A 275 0.77 -3.24 -12.51
CA SER A 275 -0.28 -3.89 -13.31
C SER A 275 -1.13 -4.84 -12.45
N ALA A 276 -0.50 -5.73 -11.69
CA ALA A 276 -1.19 -6.69 -10.82
C ALA A 276 -2.08 -5.97 -9.79
N MET A 277 -1.54 -4.93 -9.15
CA MET A 277 -2.28 -4.14 -8.17
C MET A 277 -3.44 -3.38 -8.79
N CYS A 278 -3.24 -2.78 -9.97
CA CYS A 278 -4.30 -2.08 -10.67
C CYS A 278 -5.43 -3.03 -11.07
N LYS A 279 -5.12 -4.23 -11.60
CA LYS A 279 -6.12 -5.26 -11.92
C LYS A 279 -6.93 -5.70 -10.71
N PHE A 280 -6.28 -5.84 -9.57
CA PHE A 280 -6.96 -6.22 -8.34
C PHE A 280 -7.87 -5.09 -7.82
N LYS A 281 -7.35 -3.86 -7.74
CA LYS A 281 -8.10 -2.67 -7.28
C LYS A 281 -9.31 -2.35 -8.15
N ASN A 282 -9.22 -2.57 -9.46
CA ASN A 282 -10.28 -2.21 -10.40
C ASN A 282 -11.26 -3.35 -10.72
N GLY A 283 -11.12 -4.49 -10.04
CA GLY A 283 -12.01 -5.63 -10.19
C GLY A 283 -11.81 -6.43 -11.49
N SER A 284 -10.68 -6.26 -12.20
CA SER A 284 -10.30 -7.15 -13.32
C SER A 284 -9.80 -8.50 -12.81
N SER A 285 -9.47 -8.60 -11.55
CA SER A 285 -9.23 -9.84 -10.79
C SER A 285 -9.73 -9.66 -9.36
N ASN A 286 -10.43 -10.64 -8.83
CA ASN A 286 -10.89 -10.66 -7.44
C ASN A 286 -10.00 -11.49 -6.51
N VAL A 287 -8.98 -12.17 -7.05
CA VAL A 287 -8.05 -13.01 -6.30
C VAL A 287 -6.63 -12.45 -6.47
N LEU A 288 -5.99 -12.11 -5.37
CA LEU A 288 -4.59 -11.72 -5.30
C LEU A 288 -3.81 -12.77 -4.52
N VAL A 289 -2.81 -13.40 -5.14
CA VAL A 289 -1.88 -14.32 -4.47
C VAL A 289 -0.59 -13.58 -4.15
N THR A 290 -0.16 -13.56 -2.88
CA THR A 290 0.98 -12.71 -2.46
C THR A 290 1.76 -13.28 -1.29
N THR A 291 2.92 -12.68 -1.00
CA THR A 291 3.69 -12.89 0.24
C THR A 291 3.43 -11.76 1.23
N ASP A 292 3.73 -12.00 2.51
CA ASP A 292 3.61 -11.00 3.58
C ASP A 292 4.36 -9.71 3.25
N LEU A 293 5.60 -9.87 2.78
CA LEU A 293 6.48 -8.76 2.47
C LEU A 293 5.92 -7.84 1.37
N ALA A 294 5.33 -8.45 0.35
CA ALA A 294 4.81 -7.73 -0.79
C ALA A 294 3.46 -7.06 -0.51
N SER A 295 2.67 -7.60 0.43
CA SER A 295 1.37 -7.03 0.80
C SER A 295 1.45 -5.85 1.76
N ARG A 296 2.61 -5.63 2.39
CA ARG A 296 2.83 -4.49 3.30
C ARG A 296 2.79 -3.18 2.55
N GLY A 297 2.20 -2.16 3.16
CA GLY A 297 2.04 -0.85 2.53
C GLY A 297 1.06 -0.79 1.36
N LEU A 298 0.36 -1.89 1.03
CA LEU A 298 -0.66 -1.87 0.00
C LEU A 298 -1.96 -1.28 0.56
N ASP A 299 -2.38 -0.17 -0.02
CA ASP A 299 -3.72 0.35 0.20
C ASP A 299 -4.69 -0.32 -0.78
N ILE A 300 -5.37 -1.35 -0.28
CA ILE A 300 -6.37 -2.10 -1.05
C ILE A 300 -7.68 -1.99 -0.26
N PRO A 301 -8.66 -1.26 -0.79
CA PRO A 301 -9.96 -1.15 -0.14
C PRO A 301 -10.77 -2.46 -0.28
N ASP A 302 -11.70 -2.67 0.63
CA ASP A 302 -12.79 -3.67 0.54
C ASP A 302 -12.39 -5.13 0.37
N ILE A 303 -11.31 -5.59 1.01
CA ILE A 303 -10.99 -7.01 1.04
C ILE A 303 -11.99 -7.74 1.93
N LYS A 304 -12.70 -8.70 1.35
CA LYS A 304 -13.71 -9.48 2.07
C LYS A 304 -13.15 -10.75 2.70
N TYR A 305 -12.11 -11.33 2.11
CA TYR A 305 -11.49 -12.56 2.60
C TYR A 305 -9.96 -12.46 2.63
N ILE A 306 -9.37 -12.88 3.74
CA ILE A 306 -7.95 -13.21 3.86
C ILE A 306 -7.85 -14.72 3.95
N ILE A 307 -7.06 -15.32 3.07
CA ILE A 307 -6.86 -16.78 3.04
C ILE A 307 -5.39 -17.07 3.35
N HIS A 308 -5.15 -17.73 4.46
CA HIS A 308 -3.84 -18.21 4.86
C HIS A 308 -3.60 -19.59 4.21
N TYR A 309 -3.14 -19.60 2.97
CA TYR A 309 -2.75 -20.84 2.29
C TYR A 309 -1.54 -21.49 2.97
N HIS A 310 -0.55 -20.70 3.34
CA HIS A 310 0.45 -21.06 4.32
C HIS A 310 0.18 -20.30 5.63
N LEU A 311 0.28 -21.03 6.75
CA LEU A 311 0.06 -20.44 8.07
C LEU A 311 1.06 -19.31 8.32
N PRO A 312 0.64 -18.23 8.97
CA PRO A 312 1.54 -17.16 9.40
C PRO A 312 2.52 -17.68 10.45
N ALA A 313 3.79 -17.29 10.35
CA ALA A 313 4.84 -17.78 11.23
C ALA A 313 4.75 -17.22 12.66
N THR A 314 4.15 -16.05 12.84
CA THR A 314 4.04 -15.34 14.13
C THR A 314 2.69 -14.63 14.26
N ALA A 315 2.33 -14.28 15.50
CA ALA A 315 1.14 -13.47 15.80
C ALA A 315 1.15 -12.13 15.05
N ASP A 316 2.31 -11.49 14.92
CA ASP A 316 2.47 -10.24 14.20
C ASP A 316 2.14 -10.38 12.71
N VAL A 317 2.63 -11.44 12.07
CA VAL A 317 2.32 -11.75 10.67
C VAL A 317 0.82 -12.00 10.49
N TYR A 318 0.20 -12.75 11.41
CA TYR A 318 -1.24 -12.98 11.44
C TYR A 318 -2.03 -11.67 11.52
N THR A 319 -1.69 -10.82 12.46
CA THR A 319 -2.32 -9.50 12.66
C THR A 319 -2.18 -8.61 11.43
N HIS A 320 -0.98 -8.57 10.82
CA HIS A 320 -0.73 -7.78 9.61
C HIS A 320 -1.49 -8.27 8.39
N ARG A 321 -1.62 -9.60 8.20
CA ARG A 321 -2.44 -10.17 7.11
C ARG A 321 -3.90 -9.78 7.29
N ASN A 322 -4.44 -9.98 8.48
CA ASN A 322 -5.84 -9.70 8.80
C ASN A 322 -6.17 -8.21 8.79
N GLY A 323 -5.21 -7.35 9.11
CA GLY A 323 -5.35 -5.89 8.98
C GLY A 323 -5.61 -5.38 7.54
N ARG A 324 -5.68 -6.27 6.54
CA ARG A 324 -6.10 -5.94 5.17
C ARG A 324 -7.61 -6.02 4.96
N THR A 325 -8.35 -6.71 5.82
CA THR A 325 -9.79 -6.90 5.68
C THR A 325 -10.61 -6.09 6.69
N ALA A 326 -10.21 -5.95 7.93
CA ALA A 326 -11.01 -5.33 8.99
C ALA A 326 -10.89 -3.78 9.00
N ARG A 327 -11.11 -3.09 7.86
CA ARG A 327 -11.08 -1.63 7.79
C ARG A 327 -12.50 -1.05 7.81
N MET A 328 -12.83 -0.38 8.89
CA MET A 328 -13.88 0.61 9.19
C MET A 328 -15.38 0.32 8.91
N GLU A 329 -15.82 -0.57 8.01
CA GLU A 329 -17.26 -0.65 7.70
C GLU A 329 -17.84 -2.03 7.35
N ALA A 330 -17.08 -3.13 7.37
CA ALA A 330 -17.64 -4.44 7.08
C ALA A 330 -16.80 -5.56 7.70
N GLY A 331 -17.41 -6.43 8.47
CA GLY A 331 -16.81 -7.63 9.05
C GLY A 331 -15.99 -8.42 8.04
N GLY A 332 -14.69 -8.53 8.28
CA GLY A 332 -13.76 -9.28 7.45
C GLY A 332 -13.80 -10.76 7.77
N LYS A 333 -13.41 -11.60 6.82
CA LYS A 333 -13.30 -13.04 7.00
C LYS A 333 -11.86 -13.50 6.82
N SER A 334 -11.34 -14.25 7.80
CA SER A 334 -10.01 -14.84 7.80
C SER A 334 -10.14 -16.35 7.74
N VAL A 335 -9.56 -17.00 6.73
CA VAL A 335 -9.62 -18.46 6.56
C VAL A 335 -8.22 -19.04 6.61
N LEU A 336 -7.99 -19.97 7.55
CA LEU A 336 -6.75 -20.75 7.61
C LEU A 336 -7.00 -22.12 6.98
N ILE A 337 -6.23 -22.46 5.94
CA ILE A 337 -6.27 -23.81 5.36
C ILE A 337 -5.22 -24.66 6.07
N LEU A 338 -5.70 -25.67 6.78
CA LEU A 338 -4.88 -26.61 7.55
C LEU A 338 -4.78 -27.95 6.80
N SER A 339 -3.59 -28.50 6.66
CA SER A 339 -3.42 -29.93 6.32
C SER A 339 -3.61 -30.78 7.58
N GLU A 340 -3.73 -32.10 7.41
CA GLU A 340 -3.85 -33.02 8.55
C GLU A 340 -2.68 -32.95 9.53
N GLU A 341 -1.48 -32.58 9.07
CA GLU A 341 -0.26 -32.46 9.87
C GLU A 341 -0.15 -31.10 10.59
N GLU A 342 -0.89 -30.09 10.14
CA GLU A 342 -0.83 -28.74 10.69
C GLU A 342 -1.84 -28.54 11.82
N LYS A 343 -1.42 -27.83 12.84
CA LYS A 343 -2.28 -27.43 13.96
C LYS A 343 -2.54 -25.94 13.91
N LEU A 344 -3.69 -25.55 14.44
CA LEU A 344 -3.99 -24.13 14.63
C LEU A 344 -2.90 -23.49 15.52
N PRO A 345 -2.27 -22.39 15.08
CA PRO A 345 -1.25 -21.71 15.87
C PRO A 345 -1.78 -21.23 17.22
N SER A 346 -0.97 -21.42 18.28
CA SER A 346 -1.36 -21.07 19.67
C SER A 346 -1.58 -19.59 19.93
N TYR A 347 -1.16 -18.71 19.02
CA TYR A 347 -1.39 -17.26 19.13
C TYR A 347 -2.75 -16.82 18.58
N ILE A 348 -3.54 -17.73 17.99
CA ILE A 348 -4.91 -17.45 17.55
C ILE A 348 -5.82 -17.75 18.74
N ASN A 349 -6.34 -16.68 19.36
CA ASN A 349 -7.18 -16.75 20.56
C ASN A 349 -8.67 -16.52 20.24
N GLU A 350 -9.00 -16.17 18.98
CA GLU A 350 -10.37 -15.93 18.54
C GLU A 350 -11.15 -17.25 18.47
N GLU A 351 -12.47 -17.18 18.59
CA GLU A 351 -13.34 -18.30 18.29
C GLU A 351 -13.25 -18.65 16.80
N VAL A 352 -12.97 -19.91 16.50
CA VAL A 352 -12.71 -20.39 15.14
C VAL A 352 -13.85 -21.27 14.65
N VAL A 353 -14.43 -20.93 13.51
CA VAL A 353 -15.52 -21.68 12.89
C VAL A 353 -14.97 -22.59 11.81
N ALA A 354 -15.26 -23.88 11.85
CA ALA A 354 -14.89 -24.83 10.80
C ALA A 354 -15.75 -24.62 9.52
N ILE A 355 -15.10 -24.63 8.36
CA ILE A 355 -15.78 -24.56 7.06
C ILE A 355 -15.89 -25.99 6.50
N GLU A 356 -17.09 -26.34 6.08
CA GLU A 356 -17.33 -27.51 5.24
C GLU A 356 -17.55 -27.07 3.79
N LEU A 357 -16.83 -27.69 2.85
CA LEU A 357 -16.98 -27.40 1.42
C LEU A 357 -18.11 -28.24 0.83
N PRO A 358 -19.05 -27.65 0.08
CA PRO A 358 -20.07 -28.40 -0.62
C PRO A 358 -19.45 -29.42 -1.61
N GLU A 359 -20.11 -30.54 -1.85
CA GLU A 359 -19.64 -31.54 -2.81
C GLU A 359 -19.54 -30.98 -4.22
N ARG A 360 -20.52 -30.19 -4.64
CA ARG A 360 -20.57 -29.55 -5.95
C ARG A 360 -20.34 -28.05 -5.83
N LEU A 361 -19.42 -27.55 -6.62
CA LEU A 361 -19.06 -26.13 -6.68
C LEU A 361 -18.94 -25.71 -8.14
N GLU A 362 -19.46 -24.53 -8.46
CA GLU A 362 -19.31 -23.93 -9.77
C GLU A 362 -18.14 -22.94 -9.77
N LEU A 363 -17.52 -22.78 -10.94
CA LEU A 363 -16.49 -21.73 -11.11
C LEU A 363 -17.10 -20.35 -10.86
N PRO A 364 -16.36 -19.44 -10.20
CA PRO A 364 -16.80 -18.06 -10.06
C PRO A 364 -17.07 -17.43 -11.43
N GLU A 365 -18.06 -16.55 -11.51
CA GLU A 365 -18.24 -15.73 -12.71
C GLU A 365 -16.96 -14.98 -13.04
N LYS A 366 -16.64 -14.89 -14.33
CA LYS A 366 -15.47 -14.12 -14.77
C LYS A 366 -15.66 -12.64 -14.46
N PRO A 367 -14.57 -11.93 -14.07
CA PRO A 367 -14.66 -10.49 -13.79
C PRO A 367 -15.31 -9.71 -14.94
N LYS A 368 -16.13 -8.73 -14.58
CA LYS A 368 -16.84 -7.86 -15.55
C LYS A 368 -15.93 -6.81 -16.17
N TRP A 369 -14.75 -6.58 -15.57
CA TRP A 369 -13.76 -5.61 -15.98
C TRP A 369 -12.53 -6.26 -16.60
N SER A 370 -11.85 -5.53 -17.46
CA SER A 370 -10.53 -5.84 -18.00
C SER A 370 -9.69 -4.57 -17.96
N THR A 371 -8.41 -4.68 -17.68
CA THR A 371 -7.52 -3.52 -17.55
C THR A 371 -6.87 -3.21 -18.90
N LEU A 372 -7.14 -2.03 -19.44
CA LEU A 372 -6.46 -1.45 -20.58
C LEU A 372 -5.16 -0.77 -20.09
N PHE A 373 -4.04 -1.10 -20.71
CA PHE A 373 -2.76 -0.41 -20.59
C PHE A 373 -2.63 0.64 -21.68
N ILE A 374 -2.22 1.85 -21.31
CA ILE A 374 -1.95 2.98 -22.21
C ILE A 374 -0.50 3.43 -21.97
N ALA A 375 0.37 3.37 -22.99
CA ALA A 375 1.78 3.75 -22.88
C ALA A 375 1.98 5.28 -22.86
N ALA A 376 1.19 5.98 -22.07
CA ALA A 376 1.29 7.42 -21.80
C ALA A 376 0.81 7.74 -20.39
N GLY A 377 1.46 8.71 -19.75
CA GLY A 377 1.19 9.08 -18.36
C GLY A 377 1.39 10.57 -18.08
N LYS A 378 1.61 10.92 -16.80
CA LYS A 378 1.80 12.31 -16.35
C LYS A 378 2.93 13.03 -17.07
N LYS A 379 4.04 12.34 -17.38
CA LYS A 379 5.19 12.90 -18.12
C LYS A 379 4.85 13.25 -19.58
N ASP A 380 3.83 12.60 -20.14
CA ASP A 380 3.26 12.92 -21.45
C ASP A 380 2.13 13.95 -21.35
N LYS A 381 1.94 14.58 -20.17
CA LYS A 381 0.86 15.52 -19.86
C LYS A 381 -0.54 14.91 -20.01
N VAL A 382 -0.66 13.58 -19.89
CA VAL A 382 -1.93 12.86 -19.91
C VAL A 382 -2.51 12.82 -18.51
N ASN A 383 -3.79 13.13 -18.37
CA ASN A 383 -4.54 13.05 -17.11
C ASN A 383 -5.81 12.21 -17.28
N LYS A 384 -6.54 12.01 -16.19
CA LYS A 384 -7.77 11.18 -16.20
C LYS A 384 -8.83 11.72 -17.17
N ILE A 385 -8.99 13.04 -17.26
CA ILE A 385 -10.00 13.69 -18.12
C ILE A 385 -9.66 13.45 -19.59
N ASP A 386 -8.37 13.54 -19.95
CA ASP A 386 -7.90 13.27 -21.31
C ASP A 386 -8.23 11.82 -21.73
N ILE A 387 -7.99 10.87 -20.82
CA ILE A 387 -8.27 9.45 -21.06
C ILE A 387 -9.77 9.21 -21.22
N VAL A 388 -10.61 9.76 -20.33
CA VAL A 388 -12.07 9.62 -20.44
C VAL A 388 -12.55 10.22 -21.75
N GLY A 389 -12.11 11.44 -22.09
CA GLY A 389 -12.49 12.10 -23.34
C GLY A 389 -12.09 11.31 -24.59
N PHE A 390 -10.88 10.72 -24.57
CA PHE A 390 -10.40 9.87 -25.65
C PHE A 390 -11.25 8.59 -25.81
N LEU A 391 -11.45 7.88 -24.71
CA LEU A 391 -12.23 6.63 -24.71
C LEU A 391 -13.70 6.83 -25.07
N SER A 392 -14.29 7.96 -24.66
CA SER A 392 -15.69 8.25 -25.01
C SER A 392 -15.87 8.75 -26.45
N LYS A 393 -14.92 9.55 -26.99
CA LYS A 393 -15.07 10.14 -28.33
C LYS A 393 -14.57 9.21 -29.44
N ILE A 394 -13.42 8.56 -29.24
CA ILE A 394 -12.79 7.71 -30.25
C ILE A 394 -13.07 6.24 -29.99
N GLY A 395 -13.06 5.84 -28.71
CA GLY A 395 -13.36 4.47 -28.29
C GLY A 395 -14.85 4.16 -28.17
N GLU A 396 -15.73 5.15 -28.40
CA GLU A 396 -17.21 5.02 -28.37
C GLU A 396 -17.78 4.42 -27.07
N LEU A 397 -17.01 4.54 -25.95
CA LEU A 397 -17.43 4.01 -24.67
C LEU A 397 -18.37 4.96 -23.91
N LYS A 398 -19.39 4.38 -23.30
CA LYS A 398 -20.25 5.09 -22.36
C LYS A 398 -19.55 5.21 -20.98
N LYS A 399 -20.04 6.13 -20.14
CA LYS A 399 -19.52 6.35 -18.78
C LYS A 399 -19.46 5.05 -17.96
N ASP A 400 -20.47 4.21 -18.08
CA ASP A 400 -20.57 2.96 -17.32
C ASP A 400 -19.67 1.83 -17.86
N ASP A 401 -19.05 2.04 -19.03
CA ASP A 401 -18.06 1.13 -19.61
C ASP A 401 -16.65 1.43 -19.15
N ILE A 402 -16.43 2.58 -18.48
CA ILE A 402 -15.14 3.06 -17.99
C ILE A 402 -15.16 3.04 -16.47
N GLY A 403 -14.30 2.24 -15.86
CA GLY A 403 -14.14 2.15 -14.41
C GLY A 403 -12.94 2.94 -13.89
N LEU A 404 -12.24 2.40 -12.90
CA LEU A 404 -11.10 3.03 -12.25
C LEU A 404 -9.99 3.38 -13.26
N ILE A 405 -9.50 4.63 -13.21
CA ILE A 405 -8.38 5.12 -14.01
C ILE A 405 -7.23 5.47 -13.08
N GLU A 406 -6.08 4.85 -13.30
CA GLU A 406 -4.80 5.19 -12.66
C GLU A 406 -3.82 5.75 -13.67
N VAL A 407 -3.35 6.99 -13.47
CA VAL A 407 -2.35 7.64 -14.32
C VAL A 407 -1.02 7.65 -13.57
N LYS A 408 -0.05 6.90 -14.08
CA LYS A 408 1.34 6.85 -13.59
C LYS A 408 2.20 7.85 -14.36
N ASP A 409 3.49 7.90 -14.08
CA ASP A 409 4.38 8.85 -14.73
C ASP A 409 4.50 8.60 -16.24
N PHE A 410 4.67 7.36 -16.66
CA PHE A 410 4.95 6.99 -18.05
C PHE A 410 3.86 6.17 -18.75
N PHE A 411 2.87 5.71 -18.00
CA PHE A 411 1.76 4.91 -18.51
C PHE A 411 0.50 5.10 -17.67
N SER A 412 -0.60 4.57 -18.16
CA SER A 412 -1.88 4.59 -17.45
C SER A 412 -2.59 3.25 -17.55
N PHE A 413 -3.41 2.95 -16.55
CA PHE A 413 -4.31 1.81 -16.53
C PHE A 413 -5.74 2.27 -16.44
N VAL A 414 -6.64 1.59 -17.16
CA VAL A 414 -8.08 1.89 -17.16
C VAL A 414 -8.87 0.61 -17.10
N ALA A 415 -9.82 0.51 -16.18
CA ALA A 415 -10.81 -0.56 -16.18
C ALA A 415 -11.82 -0.32 -17.31
N ILE A 416 -11.98 -1.29 -18.19
CA ILE A 416 -12.95 -1.27 -19.30
C ILE A 416 -13.88 -2.47 -19.13
N ARG A 417 -15.17 -2.31 -19.42
CA ARG A 417 -16.10 -3.43 -19.48
C ARG A 417 -15.57 -4.50 -20.41
N LYS A 418 -15.41 -5.73 -19.91
CA LYS A 418 -14.72 -6.83 -20.60
C LYS A 418 -15.27 -7.10 -22.00
N LEU A 419 -16.58 -6.99 -22.16
CA LEU A 419 -17.26 -7.19 -23.45
C LEU A 419 -16.92 -6.11 -24.49
N LYS A 420 -16.43 -4.94 -24.06
CA LYS A 420 -16.09 -3.81 -24.96
C LYS A 420 -14.61 -3.77 -25.34
N VAL A 421 -13.75 -4.54 -24.71
CA VAL A 421 -12.28 -4.41 -24.88
C VAL A 421 -11.82 -4.76 -26.30
N GLY A 422 -12.41 -5.81 -26.91
CA GLY A 422 -12.01 -6.24 -28.27
C GLY A 422 -12.31 -5.17 -29.31
N GLU A 423 -13.55 -4.66 -29.32
CA GLU A 423 -14.02 -3.60 -30.20
C GLU A 423 -13.21 -2.30 -29.98
N LEU A 424 -13.02 -1.91 -28.71
CA LEU A 424 -12.24 -0.75 -28.32
C LEU A 424 -10.80 -0.80 -28.89
N LEU A 425 -10.10 -1.93 -28.73
CA LEU A 425 -8.72 -2.04 -29.18
C LEU A 425 -8.55 -1.88 -30.69
N GLU A 426 -9.52 -2.36 -31.47
CA GLU A 426 -9.51 -2.14 -32.94
C GLU A 426 -9.75 -0.67 -33.29
N LEU A 427 -10.70 0.00 -32.62
CA LEU A 427 -10.99 1.42 -32.84
C LEU A 427 -9.78 2.32 -32.50
N ILE A 428 -9.07 2.06 -31.42
CA ILE A 428 -8.00 2.94 -30.92
C ILE A 428 -6.59 2.55 -31.38
N LYS A 429 -6.42 1.47 -32.13
CA LYS A 429 -5.12 0.87 -32.48
C LYS A 429 -4.10 1.85 -33.08
N ASN A 430 -4.56 2.78 -33.93
CA ASN A 430 -3.71 3.73 -34.61
C ASN A 430 -3.92 5.18 -34.14
N GLU A 431 -4.74 5.37 -33.13
CA GLU A 431 -5.14 6.67 -32.65
C GLU A 431 -4.07 7.33 -31.77
N LYS A 432 -4.18 8.64 -31.64
CA LYS A 432 -3.28 9.46 -30.83
C LYS A 432 -3.99 10.00 -29.61
N ILE A 433 -3.34 9.93 -28.46
CA ILE A 433 -3.76 10.67 -27.27
C ILE A 433 -2.88 11.92 -27.14
N LYS A 434 -3.49 13.12 -27.07
CA LYS A 434 -2.78 14.41 -27.07
C LYS A 434 -1.70 14.53 -28.17
N ASN A 435 -2.06 14.18 -29.40
CA ASN A 435 -1.17 14.20 -30.57
C ASN A 435 0.03 13.24 -30.52
N LYS A 436 0.13 12.38 -29.49
CA LYS A 436 1.16 11.36 -29.35
C LYS A 436 0.60 9.98 -29.73
N LYS A 437 1.28 9.29 -30.67
CA LYS A 437 0.98 7.89 -30.96
C LYS A 437 1.49 7.04 -29.80
N VAL A 438 0.61 6.25 -29.18
CA VAL A 438 0.90 5.43 -28.03
C VAL A 438 0.42 3.99 -28.24
N LYS A 439 1.00 3.06 -27.51
CA LYS A 439 0.56 1.65 -27.53
C LYS A 439 -0.61 1.48 -26.58
N PHE A 440 -1.66 0.82 -27.06
CA PHE A 440 -2.78 0.33 -26.29
C PHE A 440 -2.75 -1.20 -26.27
N ALA A 441 -3.00 -1.82 -25.13
CA ALA A 441 -3.04 -3.27 -25.00
C ALA A 441 -3.86 -3.65 -23.76
N VAL A 442 -4.34 -4.88 -23.70
CA VAL A 442 -4.78 -5.46 -22.41
C VAL A 442 -3.55 -5.58 -21.53
N ALA A 443 -3.66 -5.11 -20.28
CA ALA A 443 -2.55 -5.20 -19.33
C ALA A 443 -2.21 -6.69 -19.08
N LYS A 444 -0.92 -7.03 -19.16
CA LYS A 444 -0.41 -8.37 -18.87
C LYS A 444 -0.37 -8.62 -17.38
#